data_042b60f85076937dc76babcb31e1aaf3
#
_entry.id   042b60f85076937dc76babcb31e1aaf3
#
_cell.length_a   1.000
_cell.length_b   1.000
_cell.length_c   1.000
_cell.angle_alpha   90.00
_cell.angle_beta   90.00
_cell.angle_gamma   90.00
#
_symmetry.space_group_name_H-M   'P 1'
#
loop_
_entity.id
_entity.type
_entity.pdbx_description
1 polymer ?
#
loop_
_entity_poly.entity_id
_entity_poly.type
_entity_poly.pdbx_seq_one_letter_code
_entity_poly.pdbx_strand_id
1 'polypeptide(L)'
;CALCHGDLLDGKGLYGESFFPRPANFLHPQSILNKPQSYAFWRIMKGGPGLPKKFNPWDSTMPAWEGVLKEKDVWKVIQYIYSVAQERTKTNTLPASGPSIDKGKNIYANKCAICHGDTGGGDGPGAKVSSPFPRNLTKGHIKFRTTSFGKIPTDEDLFNAITNGSPGTIMPSWKYLPETDRQSLVLYLKTLSKKFKKFIKKGKTHKIAVIPDPPEFTLESLKRGKALYTQNCLACHGIKGRSDGASTKKIVSLNTDAIWPRNLAKPWKFRRGDKRKDIFLTLRTGLSLSAMPMFSPRVFKNKQIWDMVHY
;
A
#
# COMPACT_ATOMS: atom_id res chain seq x y z
N CYS A 1 -3.42 20.46 -13.07
CA CYS A 1 -3.80 20.56 -11.65
C CYS A 1 -4.01 19.19 -11.02
N ALA A 2 -4.76 18.29 -11.67
CA ALA A 2 -5.08 16.97 -11.14
C ALA A 2 -3.84 16.11 -10.82
N LEU A 3 -2.77 16.20 -11.60
CA LEU A 3 -1.52 15.47 -11.36
C LEU A 3 -0.89 15.77 -9.98
N CYS A 4 -1.08 16.97 -9.44
CA CYS A 4 -0.57 17.37 -8.13
C CYS A 4 -1.68 17.37 -7.08
N HIS A 5 -2.82 18.02 -7.37
CA HIS A 5 -3.91 18.20 -6.42
C HIS A 5 -4.89 17.03 -6.33
N GLY A 6 -4.79 16.05 -7.23
CA GLY A 6 -5.66 14.89 -7.30
C GLY A 6 -7.01 15.18 -7.95
N ASP A 7 -7.61 14.16 -8.56
CA ASP A 7 -8.96 14.24 -9.14
C ASP A 7 -10.04 14.46 -8.09
N LEU A 8 -9.73 14.08 -6.85
CA LEU A 8 -10.58 14.29 -5.69
C LEU A 8 -10.36 15.64 -5.01
N LEU A 9 -9.46 16.46 -5.52
CA LEU A 9 -9.07 17.76 -4.93
C LEU A 9 -8.50 17.65 -3.50
N ASP A 10 -7.95 16.49 -3.14
CA ASP A 10 -7.48 16.14 -1.80
C ASP A 10 -5.97 16.36 -1.59
N GLY A 11 -5.30 16.94 -2.57
CA GLY A 11 -3.85 17.18 -2.55
C GLY A 11 -3.00 15.96 -2.86
N LYS A 12 -3.60 14.86 -3.34
CA LYS A 12 -2.96 13.55 -3.51
C LYS A 12 -2.98 13.08 -4.95
N GLY A 13 -2.66 14.00 -5.86
CA GLY A 13 -2.41 13.65 -7.24
C GLY A 13 -1.17 12.77 -7.39
N LEU A 14 -0.96 12.25 -8.61
CA LEU A 14 0.14 11.35 -8.94
C LEU A 14 1.50 11.85 -8.43
N TYR A 15 1.75 13.14 -8.49
CA TYR A 15 2.97 13.79 -8.03
C TYR A 15 2.84 14.43 -6.65
N GLY A 16 1.68 14.34 -5.99
CA GLY A 16 1.41 15.02 -4.72
C GLY A 16 2.38 14.64 -3.60
N GLU A 17 2.80 13.38 -3.57
CA GLU A 17 3.75 12.86 -2.57
C GLU A 17 5.21 13.31 -2.83
N SER A 18 5.52 13.82 -4.03
CA SER A 18 6.88 14.27 -4.40
C SER A 18 7.16 15.71 -4.00
N PHE A 19 6.16 16.42 -3.47
CA PHE A 19 6.30 17.82 -3.09
C PHE A 19 6.30 18.03 -1.58
N PHE A 20 7.14 18.98 -1.15
CA PHE A 20 7.11 19.49 0.22
C PHE A 20 7.14 21.03 0.17
N PRO A 21 6.09 21.69 0.70
CA PRO A 21 4.86 21.13 1.25
C PRO A 21 4.01 20.44 0.17
N ARG A 22 3.19 19.49 0.62
CA ARG A 22 2.26 18.79 -0.28
C ARG A 22 1.27 19.77 -0.91
N PRO A 23 0.75 19.47 -2.10
CA PRO A 23 -0.32 20.25 -2.73
C PRO A 23 -1.52 20.39 -1.78
N ALA A 24 -2.17 21.54 -1.82
CA ALA A 24 -3.29 21.83 -0.96
C ALA A 24 -4.43 20.83 -1.16
N ASN A 25 -4.96 20.35 -0.04
CA ASN A 25 -6.23 19.62 0.02
C ASN A 25 -7.37 20.64 0.04
N PHE A 26 -8.09 20.75 -1.07
CA PHE A 26 -9.19 21.71 -1.21
C PHE A 26 -10.47 21.29 -0.46
N LEU A 27 -10.55 20.03 -0.02
CA LEU A 27 -11.68 19.52 0.75
C LEU A 27 -11.53 19.78 2.25
N HIS A 28 -10.35 20.22 2.70
CA HIS A 28 -10.15 20.55 4.11
C HIS A 28 -10.93 21.79 4.50
N PRO A 29 -11.67 21.81 5.63
CA PRO A 29 -12.48 22.97 6.04
C PRO A 29 -11.74 24.30 6.12
N GLN A 30 -10.42 24.24 6.41
CA GLN A 30 -9.56 25.43 6.52
C GLN A 30 -8.78 25.75 5.24
N SER A 31 -9.13 25.15 4.10
CA SER A 31 -8.44 25.32 2.85
C SER A 31 -9.02 26.46 1.98
N ILE A 32 -9.20 26.18 0.70
CA ILE A 32 -9.58 27.21 -0.28
C ILE A 32 -10.95 27.81 -0.05
N LEU A 33 -11.90 27.07 0.57
CA LEU A 33 -13.26 27.58 0.81
C LEU A 33 -13.29 28.76 1.76
N ASN A 34 -12.30 28.90 2.63
CA ASN A 34 -12.15 30.02 3.56
C ASN A 34 -11.33 31.18 2.99
N LYS A 35 -10.94 31.08 1.72
CA LYS A 35 -10.22 32.14 1.03
C LYS A 35 -11.11 32.75 -0.06
N PRO A 36 -11.00 34.05 -0.32
CA PRO A 36 -11.70 34.65 -1.45
C PRO A 36 -11.21 34.03 -2.76
N GLN A 37 -12.10 33.95 -3.76
CA GLN A 37 -11.75 33.41 -5.08
C GLN A 37 -10.60 34.18 -5.76
N SER A 38 -10.48 35.47 -5.49
CA SER A 38 -9.34 36.30 -5.91
C SER A 38 -8.01 35.81 -5.41
N TYR A 39 -7.97 35.23 -4.18
CA TYR A 39 -6.73 34.58 -3.68
C TYR A 39 -6.39 33.34 -4.49
N ALA A 40 -7.37 32.51 -4.82
CA ALA A 40 -7.17 31.33 -5.66
C ALA A 40 -6.68 31.74 -7.07
N PHE A 41 -7.28 32.77 -7.65
CA PHE A 41 -6.87 33.32 -8.93
C PHE A 41 -5.40 33.79 -8.88
N TRP A 42 -5.06 34.62 -7.91
CA TRP A 42 -3.69 35.11 -7.73
C TRP A 42 -2.71 33.94 -7.54
N ARG A 43 -3.06 32.94 -6.74
CA ARG A 43 -2.20 31.79 -6.46
C ARG A 43 -1.97 30.91 -7.69
N ILE A 44 -2.95 30.73 -8.52
CA ILE A 44 -2.81 30.01 -9.78
C ILE A 44 -1.92 30.82 -10.75
N MET A 45 -2.19 32.10 -10.89
CA MET A 45 -1.41 32.95 -11.80
C MET A 45 0.07 33.05 -11.41
N LYS A 46 0.34 33.31 -10.15
CA LYS A 46 1.70 33.62 -9.67
C LYS A 46 2.46 32.39 -9.13
N GLY A 47 1.79 31.29 -8.86
CA GLY A 47 2.44 30.09 -8.31
C GLY A 47 3.06 30.31 -6.93
N GLY A 48 4.15 29.60 -6.64
CA GLY A 48 4.92 29.66 -5.41
C GLY A 48 6.37 30.14 -5.61
N PRO A 49 7.13 29.57 -6.55
CA PRO A 49 8.53 29.92 -6.76
C PRO A 49 8.72 31.40 -7.12
N GLY A 50 9.74 32.00 -6.53
CA GLY A 50 10.08 33.41 -6.77
C GLY A 50 9.25 34.45 -5.99
N LEU A 51 8.22 34.02 -5.24
CA LEU A 51 7.49 34.93 -4.37
C LEU A 51 8.28 35.25 -3.10
N PRO A 52 8.20 36.48 -2.58
CA PRO A 52 8.74 36.83 -1.26
C PRO A 52 8.20 35.89 -0.17
N LYS A 53 9.00 35.58 0.85
CA LYS A 53 8.62 34.65 1.94
C LYS A 53 7.30 35.00 2.61
N LYS A 54 6.93 36.27 2.75
CA LYS A 54 5.63 36.68 3.30
C LYS A 54 4.44 36.20 2.50
N PHE A 55 4.61 35.91 1.19
CA PHE A 55 3.57 35.41 0.28
C PHE A 55 3.72 33.92 -0.02
N ASN A 56 4.87 33.32 0.27
CA ASN A 56 5.12 31.90 0.13
C ASN A 56 5.90 31.35 1.34
N PRO A 57 5.35 31.47 2.56
CA PRO A 57 6.09 31.11 3.80
C PRO A 57 6.44 29.63 3.88
N TRP A 58 5.75 28.78 3.10
CA TRP A 58 5.96 27.32 3.07
C TRP A 58 6.81 26.83 1.89
N ASP A 59 7.43 27.74 1.14
CA ASP A 59 8.25 27.42 -0.04
C ASP A 59 7.54 26.50 -1.06
N SER A 60 6.24 26.77 -1.29
CA SER A 60 5.42 25.99 -2.23
C SER A 60 6.01 26.01 -3.63
N THR A 61 6.13 24.85 -4.23
CA THR A 61 6.64 24.65 -5.59
C THR A 61 5.53 24.68 -6.66
N MET A 62 4.31 25.10 -6.31
CA MET A 62 3.21 25.26 -7.26
C MET A 62 3.65 26.16 -8.43
N PRO A 63 3.61 25.71 -9.70
CA PRO A 63 4.06 26.51 -10.82
C PRO A 63 3.13 27.71 -11.04
N ALA A 64 3.69 28.79 -11.59
CA ALA A 64 2.91 29.90 -12.11
C ALA A 64 2.26 29.51 -13.45
N TRP A 65 1.00 29.87 -13.63
CA TRP A 65 0.24 29.60 -14.83
C TRP A 65 -0.01 30.88 -15.65
N GLU A 66 0.56 32.00 -15.21
CA GLU A 66 0.55 33.26 -15.96
C GLU A 66 1.26 33.07 -17.31
N GLY A 67 0.66 33.53 -18.39
CA GLY A 67 1.17 33.31 -19.72
C GLY A 67 0.91 31.91 -20.32
N VAL A 68 0.49 30.94 -19.51
CA VAL A 68 0.14 29.57 -19.94
C VAL A 68 -1.36 29.40 -20.08
N LEU A 69 -2.13 29.86 -19.08
CA LEU A 69 -3.59 29.84 -19.09
C LEU A 69 -4.14 31.25 -19.30
N LYS A 70 -5.22 31.35 -20.08
CA LYS A 70 -5.99 32.61 -20.20
C LYS A 70 -6.78 32.83 -18.90
N GLU A 71 -6.93 34.07 -18.49
CA GLU A 71 -7.66 34.40 -17.24
C GLU A 71 -9.05 33.77 -17.14
N LYS A 72 -9.80 33.77 -18.28
CA LYS A 72 -11.11 33.10 -18.34
C LYS A 72 -11.07 31.62 -18.02
N ASP A 73 -9.98 30.92 -18.32
CA ASP A 73 -9.84 29.49 -18.07
C ASP A 73 -9.40 29.25 -16.63
N VAL A 74 -8.62 30.18 -16.06
CA VAL A 74 -8.30 30.16 -14.60
C VAL A 74 -9.58 30.33 -13.79
N TRP A 75 -10.49 31.24 -14.18
CA TRP A 75 -11.78 31.39 -13.51
C TRP A 75 -12.66 30.14 -13.60
N LYS A 76 -12.67 29.44 -14.74
CA LYS A 76 -13.37 28.15 -14.88
C LYS A 76 -12.79 27.09 -13.92
N VAL A 77 -11.47 27.01 -13.80
CA VAL A 77 -10.82 26.10 -12.84
C VAL A 77 -11.23 26.43 -11.41
N ILE A 78 -11.25 27.71 -11.05
CA ILE A 78 -11.67 28.16 -9.72
C ILE A 78 -13.12 27.77 -9.46
N GLN A 79 -14.03 28.09 -10.38
CA GLN A 79 -15.44 27.72 -10.26
C GLN A 79 -15.62 26.22 -10.08
N TYR A 80 -14.89 25.40 -10.85
CA TYR A 80 -14.91 23.94 -10.69
C TYR A 80 -14.44 23.52 -9.30
N ILE A 81 -13.29 24.03 -8.84
CA ILE A 81 -12.74 23.68 -7.52
C ILE A 81 -13.74 24.02 -6.40
N TYR A 82 -14.29 25.23 -6.43
CA TYR A 82 -15.25 25.68 -5.41
C TYR A 82 -16.56 24.91 -5.47
N SER A 83 -17.11 24.61 -6.66
CA SER A 83 -18.35 23.83 -6.80
C SER A 83 -18.18 22.42 -6.26
N VAL A 84 -17.11 21.71 -6.66
CA VAL A 84 -16.83 20.35 -6.21
C VAL A 84 -16.53 20.31 -4.70
N ALA A 85 -15.77 21.28 -4.19
CA ALA A 85 -15.48 21.35 -2.77
C ALA A 85 -16.72 21.64 -1.93
N GLN A 86 -17.62 22.53 -2.38
CA GLN A 86 -18.90 22.81 -1.73
C GLN A 86 -19.86 21.62 -1.79
N GLU A 87 -19.96 20.97 -2.94
CA GLU A 87 -20.80 19.79 -3.10
C GLU A 87 -20.34 18.65 -2.19
N ARG A 88 -19.05 18.42 -2.09
CA ARG A 88 -18.48 17.37 -1.22
C ARG A 88 -18.54 17.70 0.26
N THR A 89 -18.50 18.98 0.65
CA THR A 89 -18.75 19.37 2.03
C THR A 89 -20.21 19.18 2.41
N LYS A 90 -21.14 19.39 1.47
CA LYS A 90 -22.58 19.10 1.68
C LYS A 90 -22.83 17.58 1.75
N THR A 91 -22.16 16.77 0.91
CA THR A 91 -22.31 15.32 0.94
C THR A 91 -21.63 14.66 2.15
N ASN A 92 -20.69 15.31 2.80
CA ASN A 92 -20.16 14.87 4.10
C ASN A 92 -21.17 15.01 5.26
N THR A 93 -22.31 15.66 5.05
CA THR A 93 -23.45 15.69 5.99
C THR A 93 -24.48 14.58 5.73
N LEU A 94 -24.33 13.79 4.65
CA LEU A 94 -25.10 12.57 4.53
C LEU A 94 -24.60 11.56 5.57
N PRO A 95 -25.49 10.83 6.25
CA PRO A 95 -25.06 9.79 7.16
C PRO A 95 -24.12 8.87 6.37
N ALA A 96 -22.92 8.67 6.90
CA ALA A 96 -21.90 7.86 6.25
C ALA A 96 -22.55 6.50 5.96
N SER A 97 -22.96 6.27 4.73
CA SER A 97 -23.38 4.94 4.31
C SER A 97 -22.21 4.03 4.62
N GLY A 98 -22.46 2.98 5.41
CA GLY A 98 -21.44 2.03 5.81
C GLY A 98 -20.67 1.47 4.59
N PRO A 99 -19.65 0.65 4.79
CA PRO A 99 -18.92 0.03 3.71
C PRO A 99 -19.85 -0.75 2.78
N SER A 100 -19.73 -0.55 1.46
CA SER A 100 -20.54 -1.26 0.46
C SER A 100 -19.71 -1.77 -0.72
N ILE A 101 -20.21 -2.83 -1.37
CA ILE A 101 -19.55 -3.41 -2.55
C ILE A 101 -19.55 -2.40 -3.71
N ASP A 102 -20.64 -1.68 -3.94
CA ASP A 102 -20.77 -0.73 -5.05
C ASP A 102 -19.82 0.46 -4.87
N LYS A 103 -19.70 0.99 -3.65
CA LYS A 103 -18.69 2.00 -3.34
C LYS A 103 -17.27 1.48 -3.58
N GLY A 104 -16.99 0.25 -3.14
CA GLY A 104 -15.71 -0.41 -3.37
C GLY A 104 -15.40 -0.62 -4.86
N LYS A 105 -16.40 -1.02 -5.65
CA LYS A 105 -16.30 -1.16 -7.10
C LYS A 105 -15.94 0.16 -7.79
N ASN A 106 -16.62 1.24 -7.41
CA ASN A 106 -16.35 2.56 -7.97
C ASN A 106 -14.92 3.05 -7.63
N ILE A 107 -14.51 2.92 -6.37
CA ILE A 107 -13.14 3.28 -5.96
C ILE A 107 -12.11 2.42 -6.70
N TYR A 108 -12.36 1.13 -6.85
CA TYR A 108 -11.49 0.21 -7.55
C TYR A 108 -11.30 0.61 -9.02
N ALA A 109 -12.37 0.88 -9.74
CA ALA A 109 -12.33 1.29 -11.14
C ALA A 109 -11.48 2.55 -11.33
N ASN A 110 -11.63 3.54 -10.45
CA ASN A 110 -10.95 4.83 -10.58
C ASN A 110 -9.50 4.84 -10.08
N LYS A 111 -9.11 3.92 -9.16
CA LYS A 111 -7.82 4.01 -8.46
C LYS A 111 -6.95 2.75 -8.56
N CYS A 112 -7.55 1.60 -8.78
CA CYS A 112 -6.85 0.31 -8.70
C CYS A 112 -6.75 -0.39 -10.05
N ALA A 113 -7.76 -0.24 -10.91
CA ALA A 113 -7.87 -0.93 -12.20
C ALA A 113 -6.72 -0.58 -13.15
N ILE A 114 -6.17 0.64 -13.08
CA ILE A 114 -5.02 1.07 -13.89
C ILE A 114 -3.84 0.09 -13.80
N CYS A 115 -3.63 -0.51 -12.64
CA CYS A 115 -2.58 -1.51 -12.43
C CYS A 115 -3.14 -2.93 -12.34
N HIS A 116 -4.25 -3.11 -11.61
CA HIS A 116 -4.78 -4.44 -11.32
C HIS A 116 -5.73 -4.98 -12.40
N GLY A 117 -6.07 -4.19 -13.44
CA GLY A 117 -7.02 -4.54 -14.49
C GLY A 117 -8.48 -4.44 -14.01
N ASP A 118 -9.42 -4.26 -14.92
CA ASP A 118 -10.84 -4.08 -14.61
C ASP A 118 -11.44 -5.32 -13.91
N THR A 119 -10.93 -6.50 -14.27
CA THR A 119 -11.36 -7.79 -13.69
C THR A 119 -10.51 -8.22 -12.49
N GLY A 120 -9.46 -7.48 -12.16
CA GLY A 120 -8.52 -7.85 -11.10
C GLY A 120 -7.43 -8.83 -11.53
N GLY A 121 -7.20 -8.97 -12.85
CA GLY A 121 -6.23 -9.91 -13.42
C GLY A 121 -4.77 -9.58 -13.12
N GLY A 122 -4.46 -8.34 -12.76
CA GLY A 122 -3.10 -7.82 -12.62
C GLY A 122 -2.51 -7.35 -13.95
N ASP A 123 -3.36 -7.10 -14.93
CA ASP A 123 -3.10 -6.86 -16.34
C ASP A 123 -3.54 -5.46 -16.81
N GLY A 124 -3.74 -4.54 -15.89
CA GLY A 124 -4.05 -3.15 -16.23
C GLY A 124 -2.93 -2.48 -17.04
N PRO A 125 -3.23 -1.35 -17.72
CA PRO A 125 -2.25 -0.65 -18.54
C PRO A 125 -0.93 -0.34 -17.82
N GLY A 126 -1.00 0.03 -16.53
CA GLY A 126 0.17 0.29 -15.70
C GLY A 126 0.97 -0.94 -15.29
N ALA A 127 0.43 -2.15 -15.54
CA ALA A 127 1.16 -3.38 -15.21
C ALA A 127 2.43 -3.54 -16.07
N LYS A 128 2.40 -3.08 -17.32
CA LYS A 128 3.51 -3.21 -18.27
C LYS A 128 4.80 -2.53 -17.79
N VAL A 129 4.67 -1.46 -17.02
CA VAL A 129 5.80 -0.67 -16.47
C VAL A 129 6.06 -0.96 -15.00
N SER A 130 5.41 -1.99 -14.45
CA SER A 130 5.48 -2.33 -13.02
C SER A 130 6.46 -3.46 -12.74
N SER A 131 7.36 -3.25 -11.81
CA SER A 131 8.21 -4.32 -11.26
C SER A 131 8.21 -4.26 -9.73
N PRO A 132 7.79 -5.31 -9.05
CA PRO A 132 7.13 -6.54 -9.56
C PRO A 132 5.73 -6.25 -10.14
N PHE A 133 5.24 -7.16 -10.99
CA PHE A 133 3.90 -7.04 -11.57
C PHE A 133 2.81 -6.93 -10.50
N PRO A 134 1.72 -6.18 -10.82
CA PRO A 134 0.55 -6.08 -9.95
C PRO A 134 -0.04 -7.45 -9.64
N ARG A 135 -0.56 -7.60 -8.44
CA ARG A 135 -1.15 -8.86 -7.99
C ARG A 135 -2.41 -9.19 -8.78
N ASN A 136 -2.49 -10.42 -9.29
CA ASN A 136 -3.75 -10.98 -9.77
C ASN A 136 -4.67 -11.26 -8.56
N LEU A 137 -5.69 -10.43 -8.40
CA LEU A 137 -6.62 -10.45 -7.26
C LEU A 137 -7.64 -11.58 -7.38
N THR A 138 -7.91 -12.06 -8.62
CA THR A 138 -8.87 -13.16 -8.85
C THR A 138 -8.43 -14.48 -8.23
N LYS A 139 -7.12 -14.64 -7.99
CA LYS A 139 -6.55 -15.82 -7.33
C LYS A 139 -6.83 -15.86 -5.82
N GLY A 140 -7.26 -14.74 -5.21
CA GLY A 140 -7.55 -14.67 -3.78
C GLY A 140 -6.33 -14.88 -2.88
N HIS A 141 -5.17 -14.45 -3.32
CA HIS A 141 -3.92 -14.55 -2.55
C HIS A 141 -3.22 -13.21 -2.47
N ILE A 142 -2.78 -12.88 -1.26
CA ILE A 142 -1.83 -11.78 -1.04
C ILE A 142 -0.55 -12.32 -0.38
N LYS A 143 0.54 -11.57 -0.51
CA LYS A 143 1.86 -11.99 -0.02
C LYS A 143 1.92 -11.94 1.51
N PHE A 144 1.45 -10.84 2.10
CA PHE A 144 1.48 -10.59 3.54
C PHE A 144 0.10 -10.86 4.12
N ARG A 145 -0.02 -11.90 4.93
CA ARG A 145 -1.27 -12.34 5.55
C ARG A 145 -1.00 -13.03 6.88
N THR A 146 -2.00 -13.09 7.73
CA THR A 146 -1.96 -13.76 9.02
C THR A 146 -2.36 -15.24 8.92
N THR A 147 -2.96 -15.65 7.82
CA THR A 147 -3.36 -17.04 7.58
C THR A 147 -2.20 -17.90 7.06
N SER A 148 -2.28 -19.21 7.20
CA SER A 148 -1.28 -20.18 6.74
C SER A 148 -1.02 -20.09 5.23
N PHE A 149 0.13 -20.58 4.79
CA PHE A 149 0.53 -20.61 3.38
C PHE A 149 -0.57 -21.23 2.48
N GLY A 150 -0.86 -20.58 1.37
CA GLY A 150 -1.87 -21.04 0.40
C GLY A 150 -3.33 -20.80 0.81
N LYS A 151 -3.58 -20.33 2.03
CA LYS A 151 -4.95 -19.96 2.47
C LYS A 151 -5.26 -18.53 2.04
N ILE A 152 -6.56 -18.22 1.93
CA ILE A 152 -7.01 -16.86 1.63
C ILE A 152 -6.72 -15.95 2.82
N PRO A 153 -6.45 -14.65 2.57
CA PRO A 153 -6.25 -13.67 3.62
C PRO A 153 -7.54 -13.35 4.37
N THR A 154 -7.40 -12.81 5.57
CA THR A 154 -8.52 -12.22 6.32
C THR A 154 -8.92 -10.86 5.72
N ASP A 155 -10.07 -10.33 6.14
CA ASP A 155 -10.49 -8.97 5.78
C ASP A 155 -9.47 -7.94 6.30
N GLU A 156 -8.93 -8.15 7.50
CA GLU A 156 -7.88 -7.32 8.10
C GLU A 156 -6.57 -7.39 7.30
N ASP A 157 -6.18 -8.55 6.80
CA ASP A 157 -5.01 -8.68 5.93
C ASP A 157 -5.17 -7.87 4.64
N LEU A 158 -6.36 -7.89 4.03
CA LEU A 158 -6.67 -7.10 2.83
C LEU A 158 -6.70 -5.61 3.15
N PHE A 159 -7.33 -5.23 4.25
CA PHE A 159 -7.41 -3.85 4.71
C PHE A 159 -6.00 -3.27 4.96
N ASN A 160 -5.15 -4.02 5.64
CA ASN A 160 -3.77 -3.63 5.90
C ASN A 160 -2.93 -3.54 4.62
N ALA A 161 -3.14 -4.46 3.66
CA ALA A 161 -2.45 -4.42 2.37
C ALA A 161 -2.84 -3.18 1.56
N ILE A 162 -4.11 -2.76 1.59
CA ILE A 162 -4.59 -1.52 0.97
C ILE A 162 -4.02 -0.32 1.73
N THR A 163 -4.19 -0.28 3.05
CA THR A 163 -3.80 0.85 3.89
C THR A 163 -2.32 1.18 3.75
N ASN A 164 -1.46 0.16 3.84
CA ASN A 164 0.00 0.36 3.90
C ASN A 164 0.65 0.31 2.52
N GLY A 165 -0.06 -0.19 1.51
CA GLY A 165 0.54 -0.47 0.20
C GLY A 165 1.61 -1.56 0.30
N SER A 166 2.58 -1.54 -0.62
CA SER A 166 3.70 -2.47 -0.63
C SER A 166 5.02 -1.70 -0.79
N PRO A 167 5.70 -1.33 0.30
CA PRO A 167 6.93 -0.55 0.26
C PRO A 167 7.98 -1.13 -0.70
N GLY A 168 8.60 -0.28 -1.51
CA GLY A 168 9.56 -0.67 -2.54
C GLY A 168 8.92 -1.35 -3.75
N THR A 169 7.65 -1.11 -4.00
CA THR A 169 6.93 -1.39 -5.25
C THR A 169 6.10 -0.18 -5.64
N ILE A 170 5.46 -0.24 -6.81
CA ILE A 170 4.56 0.83 -7.25
C ILE A 170 3.18 0.80 -6.56
N MET A 171 2.87 -0.21 -5.73
CA MET A 171 1.62 -0.26 -4.96
C MET A 171 1.66 0.79 -3.84
N PRO A 172 0.97 1.93 -3.97
CA PRO A 172 1.04 3.01 -2.99
C PRO A 172 0.27 2.67 -1.72
N SER A 173 0.55 3.41 -0.65
CA SER A 173 -0.29 3.44 0.54
C SER A 173 -1.59 4.19 0.26
N TRP A 174 -2.73 3.57 0.59
CA TRP A 174 -4.04 4.19 0.48
C TRP A 174 -4.58 4.65 1.85
N LYS A 175 -3.67 4.86 2.80
CA LYS A 175 -4.00 5.30 4.16
C LYS A 175 -4.81 6.60 4.18
N TYR A 176 -4.71 7.41 3.15
CA TYR A 176 -5.44 8.66 3.03
C TYR A 176 -6.91 8.50 2.66
N LEU A 177 -7.30 7.37 2.08
CA LEU A 177 -8.73 7.09 1.89
C LEU A 177 -9.40 6.91 3.24
N PRO A 178 -10.63 7.38 3.41
CA PRO A 178 -11.43 7.09 4.58
C PRO A 178 -11.44 5.61 4.91
N GLU A 179 -11.54 5.25 6.17
CA GLU A 179 -11.57 3.86 6.59
C GLU A 179 -12.72 3.09 5.93
N THR A 180 -13.91 3.68 5.87
CA THR A 180 -15.09 3.12 5.21
C THR A 180 -14.87 2.82 3.73
N ASP A 181 -14.06 3.63 3.05
CA ASP A 181 -13.69 3.46 1.65
C ASP A 181 -12.77 2.24 1.48
N ARG A 182 -11.77 2.12 2.35
CA ARG A 182 -10.86 0.97 2.36
C ARG A 182 -11.59 -0.33 2.74
N GLN A 183 -12.54 -0.27 3.66
CA GLN A 183 -13.43 -1.39 3.98
C GLN A 183 -14.32 -1.75 2.79
N SER A 184 -14.85 -0.77 2.07
CA SER A 184 -15.60 -0.98 0.83
C SER A 184 -14.76 -1.68 -0.25
N LEU A 185 -13.49 -1.27 -0.40
CA LEU A 185 -12.55 -1.96 -1.28
C LEU A 185 -12.36 -3.42 -0.87
N VAL A 186 -12.21 -3.73 0.42
CA VAL A 186 -12.10 -5.11 0.92
C VAL A 186 -13.31 -5.93 0.51
N LEU A 187 -14.52 -5.40 0.70
CA LEU A 187 -15.76 -6.07 0.29
C LEU A 187 -15.76 -6.37 -1.21
N TYR A 188 -15.41 -5.38 -2.04
CA TYR A 188 -15.38 -5.57 -3.48
C TYR A 188 -14.29 -6.56 -3.93
N LEU A 189 -13.07 -6.49 -3.39
CA LEU A 189 -11.98 -7.40 -3.75
C LEU A 189 -12.34 -8.87 -3.52
N LYS A 190 -13.13 -9.16 -2.49
CA LYS A 190 -13.61 -10.52 -2.21
C LYS A 190 -14.54 -11.03 -3.31
N THR A 191 -15.27 -10.15 -4.00
CA THR A 191 -16.13 -10.53 -5.13
C THR A 191 -15.35 -10.94 -6.37
N LEU A 192 -14.12 -10.47 -6.54
CA LEU A 192 -13.29 -10.81 -7.70
C LEU A 192 -12.79 -12.25 -7.68
N SER A 193 -12.72 -12.89 -6.53
CA SER A 193 -12.11 -14.21 -6.37
C SER A 193 -13.13 -15.32 -6.13
N LYS A 194 -13.12 -16.34 -7.00
CA LYS A 194 -13.90 -17.57 -6.81
C LYS A 194 -13.59 -18.28 -5.47
N LYS A 195 -12.34 -18.17 -4.97
CA LYS A 195 -11.94 -18.78 -3.69
C LYS A 195 -12.61 -18.09 -2.51
N PHE A 196 -12.70 -16.75 -2.51
CA PHE A 196 -13.43 -16.02 -1.48
C PHE A 196 -14.92 -16.35 -1.51
N LYS A 197 -15.54 -16.34 -2.70
CA LYS A 197 -16.96 -16.71 -2.85
C LYS A 197 -17.25 -18.11 -2.27
N LYS A 198 -16.40 -19.09 -2.61
CA LYS A 198 -16.53 -20.47 -2.10
C LYS A 198 -16.31 -20.55 -0.58
N PHE A 199 -15.38 -19.77 -0.04
CA PHE A 199 -15.09 -19.73 1.39
C PHE A 199 -16.26 -19.18 2.18
N ILE A 200 -16.82 -18.05 1.73
CA ILE A 200 -17.99 -17.39 2.34
C ILE A 200 -19.21 -18.31 2.26
N LYS A 201 -19.50 -18.87 1.07
CA LYS A 201 -20.64 -19.79 0.88
C LYS A 201 -20.58 -21.01 1.80
N LYS A 202 -19.37 -21.47 2.16
CA LYS A 202 -19.17 -22.62 3.06
C LYS A 202 -19.18 -22.25 4.55
N GLY A 203 -19.40 -20.99 4.93
CA GLY A 203 -19.36 -20.53 6.32
C GLY A 203 -18.01 -20.79 7.03
N LYS A 204 -16.92 -20.86 6.27
CA LYS A 204 -15.62 -21.18 6.85
C LYS A 204 -15.04 -20.01 7.61
N THR A 205 -14.30 -20.31 8.69
CA THR A 205 -13.54 -19.34 9.47
C THR A 205 -12.06 -19.38 9.11
N HIS A 206 -11.38 -18.25 9.30
CA HIS A 206 -9.93 -18.17 9.09
C HIS A 206 -9.17 -18.79 10.28
N LYS A 207 -8.18 -19.64 9.97
CA LYS A 207 -7.17 -20.05 10.95
C LYS A 207 -6.00 -19.09 10.89
N ILE A 208 -5.94 -18.17 11.82
CA ILE A 208 -4.90 -17.15 11.94
C ILE A 208 -3.69 -17.74 12.67
N ALA A 209 -2.49 -17.37 12.27
CA ALA A 209 -1.27 -17.76 12.96
C ALA A 209 -1.19 -17.05 14.32
N VAL A 210 -1.08 -17.81 15.36
CA VAL A 210 -0.87 -17.29 16.71
C VAL A 210 0.59 -16.85 16.83
N ILE A 211 0.80 -15.62 17.27
CA ILE A 211 2.12 -15.07 17.57
C ILE A 211 2.24 -14.97 19.09
N PRO A 212 2.98 -15.84 19.75
CA PRO A 212 3.23 -15.72 21.18
C PRO A 212 4.10 -14.49 21.46
N ASP A 213 4.12 -14.02 22.68
CA ASP A 213 5.00 -12.93 23.04
C ASP A 213 6.48 -13.33 22.85
N PRO A 214 7.31 -12.37 22.38
CA PRO A 214 8.72 -12.63 22.14
C PRO A 214 9.41 -12.92 23.49
N PRO A 215 10.14 -14.03 23.59
CA PRO A 215 10.96 -14.31 24.76
C PRO A 215 12.12 -13.31 24.85
N GLU A 216 12.74 -13.25 26.00
CA GLU A 216 13.97 -12.47 26.18
C GLU A 216 15.07 -12.98 25.26
N PHE A 217 15.87 -12.04 24.78
CA PHE A 217 17.07 -12.33 24.02
C PHE A 217 18.15 -12.93 24.92
N THR A 218 18.75 -14.04 24.49
CA THR A 218 19.92 -14.64 25.15
C THR A 218 20.97 -15.05 24.10
N LEU A 219 22.23 -15.14 24.53
CA LEU A 219 23.32 -15.60 23.64
C LEU A 219 23.06 -17.04 23.16
N GLU A 220 22.44 -17.87 23.99
CA GLU A 220 22.04 -19.23 23.61
C GLU A 220 20.96 -19.22 22.54
N SER A 221 19.98 -18.31 22.65
CA SER A 221 18.95 -18.15 21.60
C SER A 221 19.56 -17.72 20.27
N LEU A 222 20.54 -16.82 20.31
CA LEU A 222 21.29 -16.38 19.12
C LEU A 222 22.08 -17.53 18.48
N LYS A 223 22.78 -18.36 19.29
CA LYS A 223 23.53 -19.54 18.80
C LYS A 223 22.59 -20.55 18.13
N ARG A 224 21.46 -20.87 18.75
CA ARG A 224 20.43 -21.74 18.17
C ARG A 224 19.85 -21.15 16.88
N GLY A 225 19.53 -19.87 16.89
CA GLY A 225 19.04 -19.14 15.71
C GLY A 225 20.00 -19.20 14.56
N LYS A 226 21.31 -19.00 14.80
CA LYS A 226 22.35 -19.14 13.80
C LYS A 226 22.39 -20.53 13.19
N ALA A 227 22.30 -21.58 14.00
CA ALA A 227 22.28 -22.97 13.52
C ALA A 227 21.06 -23.23 12.62
N LEU A 228 19.86 -22.79 13.06
CA LEU A 228 18.63 -22.91 12.29
C LEU A 228 18.68 -22.08 10.98
N TYR A 229 19.25 -20.89 11.02
CA TYR A 229 19.47 -20.05 9.82
C TYR A 229 20.39 -20.77 8.82
N THR A 230 21.51 -21.31 9.28
CA THR A 230 22.47 -22.00 8.42
C THR A 230 21.81 -23.18 7.71
N GLN A 231 20.97 -23.93 8.42
CA GLN A 231 20.28 -25.10 7.85
C GLN A 231 19.16 -24.75 6.88
N ASN A 232 18.43 -23.64 7.11
CA ASN A 232 17.13 -23.40 6.45
C ASN A 232 17.10 -22.14 5.58
N CYS A 233 18.01 -21.19 5.77
CA CYS A 233 17.93 -19.86 5.16
C CYS A 233 19.13 -19.53 4.28
N LEU A 234 20.30 -20.05 4.63
CA LEU A 234 21.60 -19.73 4.03
C LEU A 234 21.60 -19.92 2.52
N ALA A 235 21.00 -21.00 2.01
CA ALA A 235 21.01 -21.32 0.59
C ALA A 235 20.43 -20.18 -0.29
N CYS A 236 19.45 -19.43 0.22
CA CYS A 236 18.82 -18.31 -0.49
C CYS A 236 19.33 -16.97 0.01
N HIS A 237 19.49 -16.79 1.32
CA HIS A 237 19.81 -15.49 1.91
C HIS A 237 21.32 -15.22 2.06
N GLY A 238 22.16 -16.24 1.90
CA GLY A 238 23.62 -16.14 2.06
C GLY A 238 24.07 -16.13 3.53
N ILE A 239 25.37 -16.35 3.75
CA ILE A 239 25.94 -16.50 5.10
C ILE A 239 25.77 -15.24 5.98
N LYS A 240 25.78 -14.06 5.36
CA LYS A 240 25.62 -12.75 6.01
C LYS A 240 24.22 -12.16 5.78
N GLY A 241 23.25 -12.94 5.31
CA GLY A 241 21.89 -12.47 5.01
C GLY A 241 21.79 -11.44 3.88
N ARG A 242 22.79 -11.33 3.01
CA ARG A 242 22.90 -10.27 1.99
C ARG A 242 22.20 -10.58 0.67
N SER A 243 21.42 -11.66 0.60
CA SER A 243 20.74 -12.14 -0.62
C SER A 243 21.71 -12.74 -1.65
N ASP A 244 22.81 -13.26 -1.21
CA ASP A 244 23.94 -13.80 -2.00
C ASP A 244 24.09 -15.32 -1.84
N GLY A 245 23.04 -16.00 -1.41
CA GLY A 245 23.06 -17.48 -1.29
C GLY A 245 23.15 -18.17 -2.65
N ALA A 246 23.71 -19.37 -2.68
CA ALA A 246 23.95 -20.14 -3.89
C ALA A 246 22.68 -20.40 -4.74
N SER A 247 21.51 -20.49 -4.09
CA SER A 247 20.24 -20.71 -4.76
C SER A 247 19.57 -19.42 -5.27
N THR A 248 20.11 -18.24 -4.96
CA THR A 248 19.47 -16.94 -5.25
C THR A 248 19.17 -16.77 -6.75
N LYS A 249 20.11 -17.10 -7.62
CA LYS A 249 19.97 -16.95 -9.08
C LYS A 249 18.92 -17.88 -9.70
N LYS A 250 18.51 -18.93 -8.99
CA LYS A 250 17.53 -19.93 -9.47
C LYS A 250 16.10 -19.63 -9.03
N ILE A 251 15.88 -18.55 -8.27
CA ILE A 251 14.58 -18.23 -7.70
C ILE A 251 13.78 -17.41 -8.70
N VAL A 252 12.64 -17.94 -9.09
CA VAL A 252 11.66 -17.25 -9.94
C VAL A 252 10.32 -17.15 -9.24
N SER A 253 9.54 -16.17 -9.60
CA SER A 253 8.14 -16.06 -9.19
C SER A 253 7.28 -17.07 -9.93
N LEU A 254 6.04 -17.27 -9.51
CA LEU A 254 5.06 -18.04 -10.28
C LEU A 254 4.73 -17.45 -11.67
N ASN A 255 5.13 -16.21 -11.90
CA ASN A 255 5.01 -15.54 -13.20
C ASN A 255 6.33 -15.55 -13.98
N THR A 256 7.26 -16.44 -13.62
CA THR A 256 8.59 -16.59 -14.25
C THR A 256 9.56 -15.41 -14.07
N ASP A 257 9.15 -14.36 -13.35
CA ASP A 257 10.06 -13.24 -13.06
C ASP A 257 11.14 -13.67 -12.07
N ALA A 258 12.37 -13.26 -12.31
CA ALA A 258 13.43 -13.39 -11.33
C ALA A 258 13.09 -12.61 -10.06
N ILE A 259 13.05 -13.28 -8.91
CA ILE A 259 12.87 -12.64 -7.62
C ILE A 259 14.08 -12.88 -6.73
N TRP A 260 14.46 -11.83 -6.03
CA TRP A 260 15.60 -11.89 -5.14
C TRP A 260 15.14 -12.05 -3.69
N PRO A 261 15.77 -12.91 -2.90
CA PRO A 261 15.57 -12.94 -1.45
C PRO A 261 15.80 -11.55 -0.87
N ARG A 262 15.09 -11.22 0.18
CA ARG A 262 15.31 -9.93 0.85
C ARG A 262 16.69 -9.95 1.54
N ASN A 263 17.42 -8.85 1.41
CA ASN A 263 18.63 -8.62 2.19
C ASN A 263 18.24 -8.44 3.66
N LEU A 264 18.58 -9.39 4.51
CA LEU A 264 18.21 -9.44 5.92
C LEU A 264 19.06 -8.49 6.77
N ALA A 265 20.24 -8.08 6.28
CA ALA A 265 21.06 -7.06 6.92
C ALA A 265 20.49 -5.63 6.79
N LYS A 266 19.34 -5.48 6.11
CA LYS A 266 18.63 -4.20 5.93
C LYS A 266 17.18 -4.32 6.39
N PRO A 267 16.90 -4.55 7.69
CA PRO A 267 15.55 -4.81 8.19
C PRO A 267 14.56 -3.68 7.89
N TRP A 268 15.00 -2.43 7.87
CA TRP A 268 14.19 -1.27 7.47
C TRP A 268 13.61 -1.32 6.04
N LYS A 269 14.07 -2.28 5.23
CA LYS A 269 13.52 -2.57 3.89
C LYS A 269 12.52 -3.72 3.89
N PHE A 270 12.17 -4.29 5.04
CA PHE A 270 11.19 -5.38 5.10
C PHE A 270 9.80 -4.84 4.82
N ARG A 271 9.11 -5.47 3.85
CA ARG A 271 7.81 -4.98 3.37
C ARG A 271 6.65 -5.23 4.32
N ARG A 272 6.75 -6.22 5.22
CA ARG A 272 5.74 -6.45 6.26
C ARG A 272 6.00 -5.58 7.47
N GLY A 273 7.23 -5.23 7.74
CA GLY A 273 7.74 -4.57 8.92
C GLY A 273 8.98 -5.27 9.45
N ASP A 274 9.75 -4.57 10.24
CA ASP A 274 11.02 -5.00 10.84
C ASP A 274 10.92 -5.34 12.33
N LYS A 275 9.73 -5.19 12.92
CA LYS A 275 9.50 -5.59 14.31
C LYS A 275 9.60 -7.11 14.45
N ARG A 276 10.08 -7.59 15.58
CA ARG A 276 10.25 -9.02 15.84
C ARG A 276 8.98 -9.84 15.52
N LYS A 277 7.78 -9.34 15.89
CA LYS A 277 6.50 -9.99 15.59
C LYS A 277 6.21 -10.08 14.09
N ASP A 278 6.64 -9.10 13.30
CA ASP A 278 6.46 -9.09 11.84
C ASP A 278 7.37 -10.13 11.16
N ILE A 279 8.61 -10.26 11.65
CA ILE A 279 9.56 -11.27 11.18
C ILE A 279 9.06 -12.66 11.54
N PHE A 280 8.64 -12.87 12.80
CA PHE A 280 8.03 -14.11 13.26
C PHE A 280 6.86 -14.52 12.37
N LEU A 281 5.94 -13.61 12.12
CA LEU A 281 4.76 -13.86 11.28
C LEU A 281 5.15 -14.19 9.84
N THR A 282 6.18 -13.52 9.32
CA THR A 282 6.71 -13.82 7.96
C THR A 282 7.26 -15.24 7.88
N LEU A 283 8.03 -15.69 8.86
CA LEU A 283 8.52 -17.05 8.95
C LEU A 283 7.36 -18.04 9.12
N ARG A 284 6.45 -17.77 10.04
CA ARG A 284 5.32 -18.65 10.37
C ARG A 284 4.34 -18.85 9.22
N THR A 285 4.06 -17.81 8.43
CA THR A 285 3.08 -17.89 7.33
C THR A 285 3.70 -18.07 5.96
N GLY A 286 5.00 -17.84 5.80
CA GLY A 286 5.67 -17.79 4.52
C GLY A 286 5.14 -16.64 3.64
N LEU A 287 5.67 -16.53 2.44
CA LEU A 287 5.24 -15.54 1.46
C LEU A 287 4.61 -16.23 0.25
N SER A 288 3.29 -16.19 0.16
CA SER A 288 2.57 -16.78 -0.98
C SER A 288 3.07 -16.22 -2.31
N LEU A 289 3.15 -17.09 -3.31
CA LEU A 289 3.62 -16.77 -4.66
C LEU A 289 5.09 -16.33 -4.71
N SER A 290 5.88 -16.78 -3.75
CA SER A 290 7.33 -16.66 -3.75
C SER A 290 7.96 -17.96 -3.25
N ALA A 291 9.27 -18.10 -3.42
CA ALA A 291 10.00 -19.25 -2.92
C ALA A 291 10.21 -19.26 -1.41
N MET A 292 9.82 -18.19 -0.67
CA MET A 292 9.94 -18.15 0.78
C MET A 292 8.91 -19.08 1.44
N PRO A 293 9.34 -20.22 2.01
CA PRO A 293 8.43 -21.23 2.55
C PRO A 293 7.80 -20.78 3.88
N MET A 294 6.78 -21.51 4.30
CA MET A 294 6.21 -21.45 5.62
C MET A 294 6.95 -22.38 6.58
N PHE A 295 7.37 -21.88 7.72
CA PHE A 295 7.91 -22.68 8.81
C PHE A 295 6.75 -23.20 9.68
N SER A 296 6.23 -24.35 9.26
CA SER A 296 5.02 -24.95 9.86
C SER A 296 5.17 -25.23 11.37
N PRO A 297 4.13 -25.01 12.20
CA PRO A 297 4.12 -25.39 13.62
C PRO A 297 4.35 -26.90 13.88
N ARG A 298 4.08 -27.73 12.87
CA ARG A 298 4.34 -29.18 12.96
C ARG A 298 5.83 -29.51 12.97
N VAL A 299 6.65 -28.70 12.28
CA VAL A 299 8.08 -28.91 12.12
C VAL A 299 8.88 -27.98 13.03
N PHE A 300 8.50 -26.72 13.10
CA PHE A 300 9.19 -25.68 13.87
C PHE A 300 8.33 -25.18 15.01
N LYS A 301 8.76 -25.45 16.25
CA LYS A 301 8.11 -24.91 17.45
C LYS A 301 8.28 -23.39 17.53
N ASN A 302 7.42 -22.69 18.28
CA ASN A 302 7.48 -21.23 18.40
C ASN A 302 8.85 -20.74 18.89
N LYS A 303 9.45 -21.46 19.85
CA LYS A 303 10.79 -21.15 20.35
C LYS A 303 11.84 -21.11 19.23
N GLN A 304 11.82 -22.09 18.30
CA GLN A 304 12.76 -22.15 17.19
C GLN A 304 12.56 -20.98 16.21
N ILE A 305 11.31 -20.54 15.97
CA ILE A 305 11.04 -19.35 15.17
C ILE A 305 11.59 -18.10 15.87
N TRP A 306 11.40 -17.98 17.20
CA TRP A 306 11.96 -16.88 17.96
C TRP A 306 13.50 -16.88 17.98
N ASP A 307 14.12 -18.07 18.09
CA ASP A 307 15.57 -18.20 17.99
C ASP A 307 16.08 -17.67 16.62
N MET A 308 15.37 -17.99 15.51
CA MET A 308 15.69 -17.43 14.17
C MET A 308 15.46 -15.91 14.07
N VAL A 309 14.48 -15.37 14.80
CA VAL A 309 14.22 -13.91 14.85
C VAL A 309 15.28 -13.19 15.67
N HIS A 310 15.85 -13.85 16.67
CA HIS A 310 16.93 -13.30 17.50
C HIS A 310 18.27 -13.23 16.76
N TYR A 311 18.52 -14.16 15.83
CA TYR A 311 19.69 -14.15 14.96
C TYR A 311 19.57 -13.13 13.84
#